data_7798636732c338e13d78b3a46700615d
#
_entry.id   7798636732c338e13d78b3a46700615d
#
_cell.length_a   1.000
_cell.length_b   1.000
_cell.length_c   1.000
_cell.angle_alpha   90.00
_cell.angle_beta   90.00
_cell.angle_gamma   90.00
#
_symmetry.space_group_name_H-M   'P 1'
#
loop_
_entity.id
_entity.type
_entity.pdbx_description
1 polymer ?
#
loop_
_entity_poly.entity_id
_entity_poly.type
_entity_poly.pdbx_seq_one_letter_code
_entity_poly.pdbx_strand_id
1 'polypeptide(L)' 'MEILKVIAGGFGKPTQIMYKSNISWVVLQSQLETFVTGGLLNVIYYGSRRKYAITEKGVEMVNAYSKVAGELLGQRRAKG' A
#
# COMPACT_ATOMS: atom_id res chain seq x y z
N MET A 1 -1.15 -3.64 -4.79
CA MET A 1 0.10 -3.17 -4.15
C MET A 1 0.29 -1.66 -4.13
N GLU A 2 -0.32 -0.96 -5.06
CA GLU A 2 -0.19 0.49 -5.12
C GLU A 2 -0.60 1.18 -3.81
N ILE A 3 -1.70 0.75 -3.21
CA ILE A 3 -2.19 1.31 -1.94
C ILE A 3 -1.15 1.15 -0.83
N LEU A 4 -0.56 -0.03 -0.71
CA LEU A 4 0.44 -0.28 0.33
C LEU A 4 1.68 0.59 0.12
N LYS A 5 2.11 0.79 -1.11
CA LYS A 5 3.24 1.65 -1.43
C LYS A 5 2.97 3.10 -1.07
N VAL A 6 1.78 3.58 -1.36
CA VAL A 6 1.38 4.95 -1.02
C VAL A 6 1.42 5.16 0.48
N ILE A 7 0.88 4.22 1.25
CA ILE A 7 0.89 4.30 2.71
C ILE A 7 2.31 4.17 3.26
N ALA A 8 3.11 3.29 2.69
CA ALA A 8 4.52 3.15 3.09
C ALA A 8 5.32 4.43 2.86
N GLY A 9 4.93 5.21 1.86
CA GLY A 9 5.54 6.50 1.56
C GLY A 9 5.10 7.64 2.48
N GLY A 10 4.24 7.37 3.45
CA GLY A 10 3.81 8.37 4.42
C GLY A 10 2.41 8.93 4.22
N PHE A 11 1.69 8.48 3.21
CA PHE A 11 0.35 8.98 2.89
C PHE A 11 -0.70 8.05 3.48
N GLY A 12 -1.12 8.30 4.71
CA GLY A 12 -2.05 7.43 5.42
C GLY A 12 -3.50 7.88 5.45
N LYS A 13 -3.79 9.10 5.02
CA LYS A 13 -5.17 9.61 4.99
C LYS A 13 -5.94 9.01 3.81
N PRO A 14 -7.18 8.52 4.01
CA PRO A 14 -7.93 7.88 2.93
C PRO A 14 -8.05 8.71 1.66
N THR A 15 -8.27 10.02 1.79
CA THR A 15 -8.37 10.91 0.63
C THR A 15 -7.06 11.00 -0.15
N GLN A 16 -5.93 11.02 0.56
CA GLN A 16 -4.61 11.03 -0.07
C GLN A 16 -4.33 9.71 -0.80
N ILE A 17 -4.70 8.60 -0.16
CA ILE A 17 -4.51 7.28 -0.74
C ILE A 17 -5.32 7.15 -2.03
N MET A 18 -6.58 7.57 -1.99
CA MET A 18 -7.46 7.53 -3.15
C MET A 18 -6.89 8.36 -4.31
N TYR A 19 -6.45 9.56 -4.00
CA TYR A 19 -5.93 10.48 -5.00
C TYR A 19 -4.66 9.94 -5.67
N LYS A 20 -3.73 9.47 -4.85
CA LYS A 20 -2.45 8.98 -5.37
C LYS A 20 -2.55 7.62 -6.05
N SER A 21 -3.51 6.81 -5.66
CA SER A 21 -3.73 5.48 -6.25
C SER A 21 -4.63 5.52 -7.47
N ASN A 22 -5.31 6.63 -7.69
CA ASN A 22 -6.21 6.83 -8.82
C ASN A 22 -7.27 5.74 -8.93
N ILE A 23 -7.91 5.41 -7.79
CA ILE A 23 -8.97 4.40 -7.73
C ILE A 23 -10.22 5.00 -7.12
N SER A 24 -11.36 4.35 -7.34
CA SER A 24 -12.64 4.81 -6.78
C SER A 24 -12.67 4.60 -5.28
N TRP A 25 -13.51 5.38 -4.59
CA TRP A 25 -13.69 5.28 -3.15
C TRP A 25 -14.15 3.88 -2.73
N VAL A 26 -15.07 3.28 -3.48
CA VAL A 26 -15.59 1.95 -3.18
C VAL A 26 -14.49 0.89 -3.23
N VAL A 27 -13.67 0.94 -4.27
CA VAL A 27 -12.55 0.01 -4.43
C VAL A 27 -11.53 0.21 -3.31
N LEU A 28 -11.22 1.47 -2.98
CA LEU A 28 -10.28 1.79 -1.91
C LEU A 28 -10.76 1.21 -0.58
N GLN A 29 -12.02 1.43 -0.22
CA GLN A 29 -12.58 0.95 1.04
C GLN A 29 -12.45 -0.58 1.16
N SER A 30 -12.79 -1.28 0.08
CA SER A 30 -12.70 -2.74 0.04
C SER A 30 -11.26 -3.22 0.25
N GLN A 31 -10.31 -2.60 -0.42
CA GLN A 31 -8.90 -2.99 -0.32
C GLN A 31 -8.30 -2.65 1.04
N LEU A 32 -8.62 -1.48 1.58
CA LEU A 32 -8.15 -1.10 2.91
C LEU A 32 -8.63 -2.09 3.96
N GLU A 33 -9.90 -2.48 3.90
CA GLU A 33 -10.46 -3.45 4.82
C GLU A 33 -9.74 -4.80 4.70
N THR A 34 -9.49 -5.25 3.49
CA THR A 34 -8.76 -6.50 3.24
C THR A 34 -7.36 -6.44 3.83
N PHE A 35 -6.65 -5.36 3.64
CA PHE A 35 -5.29 -5.21 4.16
C PHE A 35 -5.25 -5.12 5.68
N VAL A 36 -6.22 -4.44 6.28
CA VAL A 36 -6.32 -4.37 7.74
C VAL A 36 -6.61 -5.77 8.31
N THR A 37 -7.56 -6.48 7.73
CA THR A 37 -7.91 -7.84 8.15
C THR A 37 -6.72 -8.79 8.00
N GLY A 38 -5.94 -8.62 6.95
CA GLY A 38 -4.74 -9.43 6.70
C GLY A 38 -3.53 -9.04 7.54
N GLY A 39 -3.64 -8.01 8.39
CA GLY A 39 -2.54 -7.58 9.24
C GLY A 39 -1.48 -6.77 8.53
N LEU A 40 -1.75 -6.26 7.34
CA LEU A 40 -0.80 -5.44 6.58
C LEU A 40 -0.89 -3.96 6.92
N LEU A 41 -2.04 -3.51 7.39
CA LEU A 41 -2.29 -2.12 7.79
C LEU A 41 -2.90 -2.06 9.17
N ASN A 42 -2.60 -0.98 9.90
CA ASN A 42 -3.27 -0.61 11.14
C ASN A 42 -4.13 0.62 10.89
N VAL A 43 -5.26 0.69 11.57
CA VAL A 43 -6.13 1.87 11.56
C VAL A 43 -5.88 2.66 12.83
N ILE A 44 -5.58 3.94 12.67
CA ILE A 44 -5.38 4.85 13.79
C ILE A 44 -6.51 5.86 13.76
N TYR A 45 -7.26 5.94 14.86
CA TYR A 45 -8.38 6.86 14.99
C TYR A 45 -7.94 8.10 15.78
N TYR A 46 -8.32 9.27 15.28
CA TYR A 46 -8.14 10.52 15.98
C TYR A 46 -9.36 11.41 15.72
N GLY A 47 -10.14 11.64 16.78
CA GLY A 47 -11.44 12.29 16.64
C GLY A 47 -12.36 11.45 15.75
N SER A 48 -13.02 12.09 14.81
CA SER A 48 -13.88 11.43 13.83
C SER A 48 -13.14 10.95 12.59
N ARG A 49 -11.83 11.15 12.55
CA ARG A 49 -10.99 10.80 11.39
C ARG A 49 -10.20 9.53 11.65
N ARG A 50 -9.75 8.92 10.56
CA ARG A 50 -8.91 7.74 10.63
C ARG A 50 -7.73 7.89 9.68
N LYS A 51 -6.64 7.24 10.05
CA LYS A 51 -5.42 7.22 9.28
C LYS A 51 -4.92 5.78 9.23
N TYR A 52 -4.35 5.40 8.12
CA TYR A 52 -3.80 4.05 7.96
C TYR A 52 -2.28 4.11 8.07
N ALA A 53 -1.72 3.12 8.72
CA ALA A 53 -0.27 2.96 8.86
C ALA A 53 0.10 1.55 8.44
N ILE A 54 1.23 1.41 7.77
CA ILE A 54 1.70 0.10 7.33
C ILE A 54 2.31 -0.63 8.53
N THR A 55 2.03 -1.93 8.62
CA THR A 55 2.62 -2.79 9.65
C THR A 55 3.96 -3.32 9.15
N GLU A 56 4.71 -3.95 10.06
CA GLU A 56 5.94 -4.63 9.69
C GLU A 56 5.68 -5.70 8.61
N LYS A 57 4.61 -6.47 8.76
CA LYS A 57 4.19 -7.45 7.76
C LYS A 57 3.90 -6.79 6.41
N GLY A 58 3.25 -5.63 6.43
CA GLY A 58 2.97 -4.86 5.22
C GLY A 58 4.25 -4.37 4.56
N VAL A 59 5.22 -3.89 5.33
CA VAL A 59 6.51 -3.47 4.81
C VAL A 59 7.23 -4.64 4.14
N GLU A 60 7.23 -5.79 4.78
CA GLU A 60 7.85 -6.99 4.20
C GLU A 60 7.21 -7.36 2.87
N MET A 61 5.89 -7.28 2.79
CA MET A 61 5.16 -7.58 1.55
C MET A 61 5.52 -6.61 0.44
N VAL A 62 5.58 -5.32 0.72
CA VAL A 62 5.96 -4.30 -0.27
C VAL A 62 7.39 -4.52 -0.74
N ASN A 63 8.31 -4.81 0.17
CA ASN A 63 9.71 -5.05 -0.16
C ASN A 63 9.86 -6.30 -1.02
N ALA A 64 9.16 -7.38 -0.69
CA ALA A 64 9.20 -8.61 -1.47
C ALA A 64 8.69 -8.38 -2.90
N TYR A 65 7.58 -7.65 -3.03
CA TYR A 65 7.02 -7.32 -4.34
C TYR A 65 7.99 -6.46 -5.15
N SER A 66 8.57 -5.44 -4.55
CA SER A 66 9.51 -4.54 -5.22
C SER A 66 10.78 -5.27 -5.66
N LYS A 67 11.25 -6.21 -4.84
CA LYS A 67 12.42 -7.02 -5.16
C LYS A 67 12.17 -7.89 -6.38
N VAL A 68 11.03 -8.58 -6.41
CA VAL A 68 10.67 -9.44 -7.55
C VAL A 68 10.55 -8.61 -8.82
N ALA A 69 9.85 -7.47 -8.76
CA ALA A 69 9.71 -6.58 -9.90
C ALA A 69 11.08 -6.09 -10.39
N GLY A 70 11.96 -5.72 -9.47
CA GLY A 70 13.31 -5.28 -9.80
C GLY A 70 14.14 -6.35 -10.48
N GLU A 71 14.05 -7.60 -10.01
CA GLU A 71 14.75 -8.72 -10.61
C GLU A 71 14.29 -8.97 -12.05
N LEU A 72 12.98 -8.93 -12.29
CA LEU A 72 12.44 -9.11 -13.62
C LEU A 72 12.89 -8.01 -14.58
N LEU A 73 12.86 -6.77 -14.14
CA LEU A 73 13.33 -5.64 -14.94
C LEU A 73 14.83 -5.71 -15.16
N GLY A 74 15.59 -6.12 -14.16
CA GLY A 74 17.03 -6.29 -14.26
C GLY A 74 17.39 -7.33 -15.29
N GLN A 75 16.67 -8.44 -15.33
CA GLN A 75 16.90 -9.49 -16.33
C GLN A 75 16.65 -8.98 -17.74
N ARG A 76 15.61 -8.20 -17.94
CA ARG A 76 15.33 -7.60 -19.25
C ARG A 76 16.46 -6.68 -19.70
N ARG A 77 16.99 -5.89 -18.79
CA ARG A 77 18.11 -4.98 -19.08
C ARG A 77 19.37 -5.75 -19.43
N ALA A 78 19.61 -6.86 -18.74
CA ALA A 78 20.79 -7.68 -18.97
C ALA A 78 20.78 -8.29 -20.38
N LYS A 79 19.62 -8.55 -20.92
CA LYS A 79 19.46 -9.09 -22.27
C LYS A 79 19.50 -8.01 -23.35
N GLY A 80 19.11 -6.80 -22.96
CA GLY A 80 19.10 -5.68 -23.87
C GLY A 80 20.42 -5.00 -23.92
#